data_033b41f76891e624c390759c645e5060
#
_entry.id   033b41f76891e624c390759c645e5060
#
_cell.length_a   1.000
_cell.length_b   1.000
_cell.length_c   1.000
_cell.angle_alpha   90.00
_cell.angle_beta   90.00
_cell.angle_gamma   90.00
#
_symmetry.space_group_name_H-M   'P 1'
#
loop_
_entity.id
_entity.type
_entity.pdbx_description
1 polymer ?
#
loop_
_entity_poly.entity_id
_entity_poly.type
_entity_poly.pdbx_seq_one_letter_code
_entity_poly.pdbx_strand_id
1 'polypeptide(L)'
;GQNMKYDAKIFARRGINVAPIDDTMLMSYAMYAGQHGHGMDTLSERYLNHTPIPINPLLGTGKSAITFDRVPIDDAVAYAAEDADITLRLWQLFKPQLHQAGVTTVYETLERPLVPVLARMEREGIKVDRDTLSRMSNAFAQKMAGLEAEIHELAGQTFNVGSPKQLGEILFDKL
;
A
#
# COMPACT_ATOMS: atom_id res chain seq x y z
N GLY A 1 -17.20 -0.91 -2.47
CA GLY A 1 -16.13 -1.54 -1.67
C GLY A 1 -15.06 -0.54 -1.30
N GLN A 2 -14.01 -1.04 -0.68
CA GLN A 2 -12.80 -0.30 -0.32
C GLN A 2 -11.63 -0.88 -1.11
N ASN A 3 -10.90 -0.06 -1.87
CA ASN A 3 -9.81 -0.51 -2.75
C ASN A 3 -10.26 -1.59 -3.76
N MET A 4 -11.36 -1.32 -4.42
CA MET A 4 -12.04 -2.25 -5.34
C MET A 4 -11.16 -2.82 -6.45
N LYS A 5 -10.08 -2.13 -6.83
CA LYS A 5 -9.12 -2.65 -7.81
C LYS A 5 -8.51 -3.98 -7.35
N TYR A 6 -8.23 -4.13 -6.07
CA TYR A 6 -7.69 -5.37 -5.51
C TYR A 6 -8.69 -6.52 -5.70
N ASP A 7 -9.93 -6.34 -5.23
CA ASP A 7 -10.98 -7.37 -5.31
C ASP A 7 -11.35 -7.69 -6.76
N ALA A 8 -11.48 -6.67 -7.61
CA ALA A 8 -11.76 -6.85 -9.03
C ALA A 8 -10.73 -7.74 -9.74
N LYS A 9 -9.44 -7.64 -9.38
CA LYS A 9 -8.40 -8.53 -9.92
C LYS A 9 -8.56 -9.98 -9.44
N ILE A 10 -8.93 -10.17 -8.17
CA ILE A 10 -9.16 -11.51 -7.59
C ILE A 10 -10.36 -12.18 -8.28
N PHE A 11 -11.49 -11.48 -8.37
CA PHE A 11 -12.69 -11.98 -9.05
C PHE A 11 -12.45 -12.28 -10.53
N ALA A 12 -11.74 -11.40 -11.22
CA ALA A 12 -11.41 -11.57 -12.64
C ALA A 12 -10.57 -12.83 -12.93
N ARG A 13 -9.76 -13.33 -11.98
CA ARG A 13 -9.06 -14.62 -12.10
C ARG A 13 -10.02 -15.81 -12.13
N ARG A 14 -11.24 -15.62 -11.65
CA ARG A 14 -12.32 -16.61 -11.67
C ARG A 14 -13.35 -16.34 -12.76
N GLY A 15 -13.06 -15.43 -13.69
CA GLY A 15 -13.99 -15.04 -14.77
C GLY A 15 -15.17 -14.19 -14.31
N ILE A 16 -15.14 -13.69 -13.07
CA ILE A 16 -16.22 -12.87 -12.51
C ILE A 16 -15.89 -11.39 -12.76
N ASN A 17 -16.83 -10.69 -13.40
CA ASN A 17 -16.77 -9.24 -13.58
C ASN A 17 -17.67 -8.56 -12.55
N VAL A 18 -17.10 -7.67 -11.73
CA VAL A 18 -17.82 -6.91 -10.72
C VAL A 18 -18.15 -5.52 -11.27
N ALA A 19 -19.43 -5.26 -11.48
CA ALA A 19 -19.94 -3.98 -11.98
C ALA A 19 -21.42 -3.80 -11.56
N PRO A 20 -21.89 -2.58 -11.31
CA PRO A 20 -21.10 -1.35 -11.13
C PRO A 20 -20.30 -1.36 -9.84
N ILE A 21 -19.26 -0.54 -9.76
CA ILE A 21 -18.43 -0.39 -8.57
C ILE A 21 -18.48 1.04 -8.05
N ASP A 22 -18.42 1.18 -6.73
CA ASP A 22 -18.01 2.39 -6.02
C ASP A 22 -16.84 2.03 -5.08
N ASP A 23 -15.93 2.96 -4.85
CA ASP A 23 -14.73 2.75 -4.05
C ASP A 23 -14.57 3.85 -3.00
N THR A 24 -14.73 3.51 -1.73
CA THR A 24 -14.66 4.46 -0.61
C THR A 24 -13.28 5.04 -0.42
N MET A 25 -12.22 4.31 -0.76
CA MET A 25 -10.85 4.82 -0.76
C MET A 25 -10.68 5.94 -1.79
N LEU A 26 -11.20 5.75 -3.02
CA LEU A 26 -11.12 6.75 -4.08
C LEU A 26 -12.05 7.94 -3.84
N MET A 27 -13.22 7.73 -3.21
CA MET A 27 -14.07 8.86 -2.77
C MET A 27 -13.33 9.74 -1.77
N SER A 28 -12.71 9.13 -0.76
CA SER A 28 -11.88 9.84 0.21
C SER A 28 -10.69 10.54 -0.45
N TYR A 29 -10.02 9.86 -1.39
CA TYR A 29 -8.89 10.44 -2.12
C TYR A 29 -9.31 11.66 -2.94
N ALA A 30 -10.44 11.60 -3.65
CA ALA A 30 -10.95 12.73 -4.45
C ALA A 30 -11.26 13.97 -3.59
N MET A 31 -11.75 13.75 -2.34
CA MET A 31 -12.11 14.85 -1.42
C MET A 31 -10.93 15.38 -0.61
N TYR A 32 -10.00 14.51 -0.21
CA TYR A 32 -9.04 14.78 0.86
C TYR A 32 -7.59 14.40 0.52
N ALA A 33 -7.22 14.38 -0.77
CA ALA A 33 -5.85 14.05 -1.18
C ALA A 33 -4.81 14.89 -0.44
N GLY A 34 -3.77 14.23 0.09
CA GLY A 34 -2.68 14.88 0.81
C GLY A 34 -2.99 15.28 2.26
N GLN A 35 -4.22 15.11 2.75
CA GLN A 35 -4.60 15.49 4.11
C GLN A 35 -4.41 14.34 5.12
N HIS A 36 -4.66 13.11 4.72
CA HIS A 36 -4.53 11.90 5.55
C HIS A 36 -4.44 10.63 4.69
N GLY A 37 -4.19 9.49 5.34
CA GLY A 37 -4.28 8.18 4.68
C GLY A 37 -5.73 7.82 4.32
N HIS A 38 -5.89 7.00 3.28
CA HIS A 38 -7.20 6.60 2.76
C HIS A 38 -7.48 5.10 3.00
N GLY A 39 -6.72 4.45 3.89
CA GLY A 39 -7.00 3.09 4.36
C GLY A 39 -8.27 3.03 5.20
N MET A 40 -8.93 1.88 5.21
CA MET A 40 -10.23 1.69 5.88
C MET A 40 -10.16 2.03 7.37
N ASP A 41 -9.13 1.57 8.07
CA ASP A 41 -8.94 1.81 9.50
C ASP A 41 -8.88 3.32 9.80
N THR A 42 -8.04 4.05 9.06
CA THR A 42 -7.92 5.51 9.18
C THR A 42 -9.26 6.22 8.91
N LEU A 43 -9.99 5.77 7.89
CA LEU A 43 -11.28 6.37 7.54
C LEU A 43 -12.36 6.05 8.58
N SER A 44 -12.36 4.83 9.11
CA SER A 44 -13.28 4.39 10.16
C SER A 44 -13.07 5.19 11.45
N GLU A 45 -11.83 5.29 11.92
CA GLU A 45 -11.50 6.05 13.11
C GLU A 45 -11.89 7.53 12.95
N ARG A 46 -11.56 8.12 11.81
CA ARG A 46 -11.73 9.56 11.56
C ARG A 46 -13.18 9.97 11.35
N TYR A 47 -13.94 9.18 10.61
CA TYR A 47 -15.26 9.57 10.13
C TYR A 47 -16.41 8.81 10.78
N LEU A 48 -16.16 7.63 11.34
CA LEU A 48 -17.16 6.82 12.03
C LEU A 48 -16.91 6.74 13.54
N ASN A 49 -15.79 7.31 14.03
CA ASN A 49 -15.37 7.20 15.43
C ASN A 49 -15.35 5.74 15.92
N HIS A 50 -14.88 4.85 15.05
CA HIS A 50 -14.84 3.41 15.29
C HIS A 50 -13.45 2.86 14.95
N THR A 51 -12.81 2.20 15.91
CA THR A 51 -11.53 1.51 15.72
C THR A 51 -11.79 0.08 15.25
N PRO A 52 -11.41 -0.29 14.01
CA PRO A 52 -11.64 -1.62 13.46
C PRO A 52 -10.87 -2.72 14.20
N ILE A 53 -11.34 -3.95 14.06
CA ILE A 53 -10.64 -5.15 14.51
C ILE A 53 -9.30 -5.25 13.74
N PRO A 54 -8.14 -5.26 14.42
CA PRO A 54 -6.88 -5.35 13.72
C PRO A 54 -6.66 -6.74 13.13
N ILE A 55 -6.16 -6.82 11.90
CA ILE A 55 -5.89 -8.09 11.22
C ILE A 55 -4.66 -8.84 11.79
N ASN A 56 -3.68 -8.12 12.33
CA ASN A 56 -2.43 -8.72 12.79
C ASN A 56 -2.60 -9.82 13.86
N PRO A 57 -3.49 -9.70 14.86
CA PRO A 57 -3.74 -10.78 15.80
C PRO A 57 -4.26 -12.06 15.15
N LEU A 58 -5.00 -11.94 14.03
CA LEU A 58 -5.52 -13.10 13.28
C LEU A 58 -4.44 -13.79 12.45
N LEU A 59 -3.54 -13.01 11.85
CA LEU A 59 -2.51 -13.55 10.97
C LEU A 59 -1.21 -13.92 11.70
N GLY A 60 -0.97 -13.35 12.89
CA GLY A 60 0.34 -13.44 13.55
C GLY A 60 1.38 -12.53 12.88
N THR A 61 2.63 -12.63 13.36
CA THR A 61 3.74 -11.78 12.88
C THR A 61 5.00 -12.59 12.60
N GLY A 62 5.89 -12.05 11.76
CA GLY A 62 7.19 -12.64 11.46
C GLY A 62 7.08 -13.97 10.72
N LYS A 63 7.94 -14.94 11.09
CA LYS A 63 8.03 -16.25 10.41
C LYS A 63 6.83 -17.17 10.68
N SER A 64 6.05 -16.91 11.71
CA SER A 64 4.87 -17.68 12.07
C SER A 64 3.57 -17.12 11.49
N ALA A 65 3.64 -16.02 10.74
CA ALA A 65 2.46 -15.43 10.11
C ALA A 65 1.81 -16.42 9.13
N ILE A 66 0.48 -16.50 9.22
CA ILE A 66 -0.35 -17.29 8.31
C ILE A 66 -1.08 -16.39 7.32
N THR A 67 -1.58 -16.95 6.23
CA THR A 67 -2.46 -16.26 5.31
C THR A 67 -3.91 -16.32 5.79
N PHE A 68 -4.75 -15.37 5.39
CA PHE A 68 -6.12 -15.25 5.90
C PHE A 68 -7.00 -16.48 5.60
N ASP A 69 -6.72 -17.23 4.54
CA ASP A 69 -7.38 -18.49 4.20
C ASP A 69 -7.11 -19.62 5.21
N ARG A 70 -6.16 -19.44 6.13
CA ARG A 70 -5.84 -20.36 7.22
C ARG A 70 -6.37 -19.93 8.58
N VAL A 71 -6.97 -18.75 8.66
CA VAL A 71 -7.63 -18.28 9.89
C VAL A 71 -8.88 -19.12 10.12
N PRO A 72 -9.14 -19.62 11.36
CA PRO A 72 -10.40 -20.28 11.67
C PRO A 72 -11.59 -19.43 11.28
N ILE A 73 -12.65 -20.05 10.73
CA ILE A 73 -13.82 -19.31 10.21
C ILE A 73 -14.47 -18.47 11.30
N ASP A 74 -14.61 -19.00 12.51
CA ASP A 74 -15.24 -18.30 13.63
C ASP A 74 -14.48 -17.00 13.99
N ASP A 75 -13.17 -17.00 13.90
CA ASP A 75 -12.33 -15.82 14.14
C ASP A 75 -12.38 -14.84 12.94
N ALA A 76 -12.49 -15.38 11.74
CA ALA A 76 -12.54 -14.58 10.52
C ALA A 76 -13.89 -13.87 10.30
N VAL A 77 -15.00 -14.44 10.81
CA VAL A 77 -16.36 -13.93 10.59
C VAL A 77 -16.52 -12.51 11.12
N ALA A 78 -16.10 -12.24 12.35
CA ALA A 78 -16.24 -10.92 12.95
C ALA A 78 -15.49 -9.86 12.16
N TYR A 79 -14.23 -10.16 11.78
CA TYR A 79 -13.38 -9.28 10.98
C TYR A 79 -14.01 -8.99 9.61
N ALA A 80 -14.38 -10.03 8.87
CA ALA A 80 -14.92 -9.88 7.52
C ALA A 80 -16.30 -9.18 7.48
N ALA A 81 -17.13 -9.41 8.50
CA ALA A 81 -18.42 -8.75 8.62
C ALA A 81 -18.24 -7.26 8.97
N GLU A 82 -17.30 -6.93 9.85
CA GLU A 82 -16.97 -5.55 10.19
C GLU A 82 -16.44 -4.78 8.98
N ASP A 83 -15.53 -5.37 8.19
CA ASP A 83 -15.01 -4.76 6.95
C ASP A 83 -16.14 -4.39 5.99
N ALA A 84 -17.15 -5.25 5.84
CA ALA A 84 -18.30 -4.99 4.98
C ALA A 84 -19.20 -3.87 5.55
N ASP A 85 -19.46 -3.85 6.86
CA ASP A 85 -20.27 -2.83 7.53
C ASP A 85 -19.61 -1.45 7.46
N ILE A 86 -18.33 -1.36 7.83
CA ILE A 86 -17.56 -0.11 7.77
C ILE A 86 -17.55 0.43 6.35
N THR A 87 -17.29 -0.41 5.36
CA THR A 87 -17.27 0.01 3.94
C THR A 87 -18.62 0.57 3.51
N LEU A 88 -19.74 -0.06 3.89
CA LEU A 88 -21.06 0.44 3.57
C LEU A 88 -21.35 1.79 4.25
N ARG A 89 -21.01 1.94 5.52
CA ARG A 89 -21.17 3.18 6.28
C ARG A 89 -20.35 4.32 5.72
N LEU A 90 -19.08 4.05 5.33
CA LEU A 90 -18.22 5.02 4.65
C LEU A 90 -18.79 5.43 3.30
N TRP A 91 -19.33 4.49 2.54
CA TRP A 91 -19.98 4.79 1.26
C TRP A 91 -21.21 5.70 1.44
N GLN A 92 -22.08 5.39 2.41
CA GLN A 92 -23.27 6.22 2.72
C GLN A 92 -22.87 7.64 3.13
N LEU A 93 -21.74 7.79 3.83
CA LEU A 93 -21.23 9.08 4.24
C LEU A 93 -20.58 9.85 3.08
N PHE A 94 -19.69 9.22 2.33
CA PHE A 94 -18.87 9.90 1.33
C PHE A 94 -19.59 10.19 0.01
N LYS A 95 -20.49 9.29 -0.41
CA LYS A 95 -21.17 9.44 -1.72
C LYS A 95 -21.89 10.81 -1.86
N PRO A 96 -22.71 11.25 -0.91
CA PRO A 96 -23.32 12.59 -0.97
C PRO A 96 -22.31 13.74 -0.80
N GLN A 97 -21.22 13.53 -0.06
CA GLN A 97 -20.20 14.55 0.17
C GLN A 97 -19.39 14.89 -1.09
N LEU A 98 -19.26 13.98 -2.06
CA LEU A 98 -18.61 14.27 -3.34
C LEU A 98 -19.22 15.49 -4.04
N HIS A 99 -20.54 15.63 -3.98
CA HIS A 99 -21.23 16.76 -4.55
C HIS A 99 -20.95 18.06 -3.78
N GLN A 100 -21.01 18.00 -2.47
CA GLN A 100 -20.76 19.14 -1.58
C GLN A 100 -19.31 19.65 -1.71
N ALA A 101 -18.36 18.75 -1.90
CA ALA A 101 -16.95 19.05 -2.12
C ALA A 101 -16.63 19.51 -3.56
N GLY A 102 -17.61 19.46 -4.49
CA GLY A 102 -17.41 19.84 -5.89
C GLY A 102 -16.55 18.86 -6.71
N VAL A 103 -16.34 17.62 -6.21
CA VAL A 103 -15.43 16.63 -6.83
C VAL A 103 -16.15 15.44 -7.48
N THR A 104 -17.48 15.51 -7.60
CA THR A 104 -18.28 14.43 -8.23
C THR A 104 -17.76 14.09 -9.63
N THR A 105 -17.47 15.10 -10.46
CA THR A 105 -16.97 14.91 -11.82
C THR A 105 -15.62 14.18 -11.79
N VAL A 106 -14.70 14.57 -10.93
CA VAL A 106 -13.39 13.91 -10.79
C VAL A 106 -13.59 12.44 -10.43
N TYR A 107 -14.41 12.16 -9.42
CA TYR A 107 -14.67 10.78 -9.00
C TYR A 107 -15.34 9.96 -10.11
N GLU A 108 -16.44 10.46 -10.69
CA GLU A 108 -17.25 9.69 -11.64
C GLU A 108 -16.63 9.52 -13.02
N THR A 109 -15.80 10.49 -13.46
CA THR A 109 -15.25 10.47 -14.84
C THR A 109 -13.78 10.12 -14.90
N LEU A 110 -13.04 10.20 -13.80
CA LEU A 110 -11.61 9.86 -13.74
C LEU A 110 -11.35 8.69 -12.80
N GLU A 111 -11.57 8.86 -11.50
CA GLU A 111 -11.13 7.89 -10.50
C GLU A 111 -11.86 6.54 -10.62
N ARG A 112 -13.18 6.57 -10.66
CA ARG A 112 -13.98 5.34 -10.74
C ARG A 112 -13.77 4.56 -12.06
N PRO A 113 -13.81 5.17 -13.25
CA PRO A 113 -13.53 4.48 -14.50
C PRO A 113 -12.09 3.99 -14.64
N LEU A 114 -11.14 4.59 -13.95
CA LEU A 114 -9.73 4.19 -13.98
C LEU A 114 -9.49 2.83 -13.29
N VAL A 115 -10.33 2.44 -12.33
CA VAL A 115 -10.21 1.17 -11.59
C VAL A 115 -10.09 -0.05 -12.51
N PRO A 116 -11.04 -0.30 -13.44
CA PRO A 116 -10.93 -1.46 -14.35
C PRO A 116 -9.75 -1.34 -15.32
N VAL A 117 -9.36 -0.14 -15.72
CA VAL A 117 -8.21 0.08 -16.61
C VAL A 117 -6.92 -0.35 -15.89
N LEU A 118 -6.68 0.16 -14.68
CA LEU A 118 -5.51 -0.20 -13.89
C LEU A 118 -5.52 -1.67 -13.48
N ALA A 119 -6.68 -2.23 -13.13
CA ALA A 119 -6.82 -3.65 -12.84
C ALA A 119 -6.41 -4.52 -14.04
N ARG A 120 -6.77 -4.12 -15.25
CA ARG A 120 -6.36 -4.81 -16.47
C ARG A 120 -4.85 -4.66 -16.70
N MET A 121 -4.31 -3.46 -16.62
CA MET A 121 -2.87 -3.23 -16.79
C MET A 121 -2.04 -4.07 -15.82
N GLU A 122 -2.44 -4.11 -14.55
CA GLU A 122 -1.75 -4.90 -13.52
C GLU A 122 -1.87 -6.41 -13.74
N ARG A 123 -2.97 -6.88 -14.35
CA ARG A 123 -3.14 -8.30 -14.70
C ARG A 123 -2.29 -8.71 -15.91
N GLU A 124 -2.20 -7.86 -16.91
CA GLU A 124 -1.31 -8.08 -18.07
C GLU A 124 0.16 -8.06 -17.66
N GLY A 125 0.48 -7.20 -16.67
CA GLY A 125 1.84 -7.04 -16.16
C GLY A 125 2.74 -6.28 -17.13
N ILE A 126 4.03 -6.28 -16.78
CA ILE A 126 5.10 -5.69 -17.62
C ILE A 126 6.19 -6.71 -17.86
N LYS A 127 6.79 -6.66 -19.04
CA LYS A 127 7.95 -7.49 -19.37
C LYS A 127 9.20 -6.93 -18.67
N VAL A 128 9.87 -7.78 -17.91
CA VAL A 128 11.11 -7.44 -17.21
C VAL A 128 12.29 -8.17 -17.86
N ASP A 129 13.33 -7.42 -18.24
CA ASP A 129 14.61 -7.97 -18.68
C ASP A 129 15.47 -8.32 -17.47
N ARG A 130 15.41 -9.59 -17.07
CA ARG A 130 16.13 -10.10 -15.89
C ARG A 130 17.65 -10.03 -16.06
N ASP A 131 18.17 -10.23 -17.28
CA ASP A 131 19.60 -10.20 -17.53
C ASP A 131 20.15 -8.78 -17.40
N THR A 132 19.41 -7.79 -17.90
CA THR A 132 19.76 -6.38 -17.70
C THR A 132 19.75 -6.00 -16.23
N LEU A 133 18.72 -6.38 -15.47
CA LEU A 133 18.66 -6.12 -14.03
C LEU A 133 19.80 -6.80 -13.27
N SER A 134 20.13 -8.04 -13.61
CA SER A 134 21.25 -8.77 -12.99
C SER A 134 22.60 -8.08 -13.26
N ARG A 135 22.86 -7.66 -14.51
CA ARG A 135 24.07 -6.89 -14.85
C ARG A 135 24.14 -5.57 -14.08
N MET A 136 23.03 -4.83 -14.00
CA MET A 136 22.96 -3.58 -13.24
C MET A 136 23.20 -3.81 -11.75
N SER A 137 22.58 -4.83 -11.15
CA SER A 137 22.79 -5.19 -9.75
C SER A 137 24.26 -5.50 -9.45
N ASN A 138 24.90 -6.29 -10.30
CA ASN A 138 26.33 -6.62 -10.15
C ASN A 138 27.23 -5.38 -10.31
N ALA A 139 26.95 -4.52 -11.28
CA ALA A 139 27.69 -3.29 -11.49
C ALA A 139 27.55 -2.32 -10.29
N PHE A 140 26.34 -2.21 -9.73
CA PHE A 140 26.10 -1.41 -8.52
C PHE A 140 26.83 -1.98 -7.31
N ALA A 141 26.81 -3.31 -7.12
CA ALA A 141 27.50 -3.94 -6.00
C ALA A 141 29.03 -3.69 -6.07
N GLN A 142 29.62 -3.81 -7.25
CA GLN A 142 31.04 -3.52 -7.45
C GLN A 142 31.37 -2.04 -7.19
N LYS A 143 30.55 -1.12 -7.70
CA LYS A 143 30.73 0.30 -7.47
C LYS A 143 30.57 0.67 -6.00
N MET A 144 29.57 0.11 -5.32
CA MET A 144 29.36 0.33 -3.88
C MET A 144 30.55 -0.16 -3.07
N ALA A 145 31.08 -1.36 -3.34
CA ALA A 145 32.25 -1.88 -2.66
C ALA A 145 33.51 -1.00 -2.88
N GLY A 146 33.68 -0.49 -4.09
CA GLY A 146 34.77 0.45 -4.39
C GLY A 146 34.66 1.77 -3.63
N LEU A 147 33.44 2.37 -3.60
CA LEU A 147 33.19 3.58 -2.86
C LEU A 147 33.30 3.38 -1.34
N GLU A 148 32.87 2.25 -0.81
CA GLU A 148 33.02 1.92 0.60
C GLU A 148 34.50 1.80 1.00
N ALA A 149 35.33 1.17 0.17
CA ALA A 149 36.76 1.09 0.38
C ALA A 149 37.43 2.48 0.36
N GLU A 150 37.06 3.34 -0.59
CA GLU A 150 37.56 4.72 -0.66
C GLU A 150 37.15 5.55 0.57
N ILE A 151 35.90 5.41 1.03
CA ILE A 151 35.42 6.08 2.24
C ILE A 151 36.21 5.62 3.47
N HIS A 152 36.46 4.31 3.60
CA HIS A 152 37.24 3.78 4.71
C HIS A 152 38.71 4.27 4.70
N GLU A 153 39.29 4.38 3.50
CA GLU A 153 40.65 4.93 3.34
C GLU A 153 40.69 6.42 3.77
N LEU A 154 39.74 7.23 3.28
CA LEU A 154 39.65 8.65 3.65
C LEU A 154 39.40 8.85 5.15
N ALA A 155 38.55 8.00 5.75
CA ALA A 155 38.26 8.04 7.18
C ALA A 155 39.39 7.48 8.08
N GLY A 156 40.39 6.81 7.50
CA GLY A 156 41.48 6.14 8.21
C GLY A 156 41.03 4.95 9.06
N GLN A 157 39.80 4.49 8.93
CA GLN A 157 39.22 3.36 9.69
C GLN A 157 37.99 2.78 9.00
N THR A 158 37.67 1.53 9.32
CA THR A 158 36.45 0.86 8.88
C THR A 158 35.28 1.19 9.80
N PHE A 159 34.10 1.38 9.23
CA PHE A 159 32.83 1.60 9.95
C PHE A 159 31.66 1.24 9.04
N ASN A 160 30.47 1.13 9.59
CA ASN A 160 29.26 0.89 8.76
C ASN A 160 28.82 2.20 8.10
N VAL A 161 29.15 2.37 6.81
CA VAL A 161 28.79 3.54 5.99
C VAL A 161 27.26 3.73 5.90
N GLY A 162 26.50 2.65 5.98
CA GLY A 162 25.02 2.68 6.02
C GLY A 162 24.42 3.09 7.36
N SER A 163 25.23 3.35 8.39
CA SER A 163 24.77 3.82 9.69
C SER A 163 24.92 5.34 9.80
N PRO A 164 23.82 6.13 9.79
CA PRO A 164 23.87 7.59 9.93
C PRO A 164 24.61 8.02 11.20
N LYS A 165 24.47 7.25 12.30
CA LYS A 165 25.16 7.54 13.56
C LYS A 165 26.68 7.42 13.41
N GLN A 166 27.19 6.29 12.90
CA GLN A 166 28.62 6.09 12.73
C GLN A 166 29.21 7.07 11.71
N LEU A 167 28.47 7.32 10.63
CA LEU A 167 28.89 8.32 9.64
C LEU A 167 28.99 9.73 10.26
N GLY A 168 28.03 10.12 11.08
CA GLY A 168 28.05 11.39 11.80
C GLY A 168 29.26 11.51 12.74
N GLU A 169 29.57 10.47 13.52
CA GLU A 169 30.76 10.42 14.39
C GLU A 169 32.07 10.59 13.60
N ILE A 170 32.15 10.04 12.38
CA ILE A 170 33.32 10.21 11.52
C ILE A 170 33.41 11.64 11.00
N LEU A 171 32.33 12.18 10.47
CA LEU A 171 32.33 13.48 9.80
C LEU A 171 32.44 14.68 10.73
N PHE A 172 31.91 14.58 11.95
CA PHE A 172 31.80 15.72 12.86
C PHE A 172 32.72 15.64 14.10
N ASP A 173 33.17 14.43 14.48
CA ASP A 173 33.99 14.25 15.66
C ASP A 173 35.46 13.91 15.33
N LYS A 174 35.75 13.41 14.10
CA LYS A 174 37.08 12.93 13.72
C LYS A 174 37.71 13.62 12.52
N LEU A 175 36.94 14.07 11.54
CA LEU A 175 37.36 14.85 10.39
C LEU A 175 37.04 16.33 10.58
#